data_d930698b02b84f5bbe7695dc082556a8
#
_entry.id   d930698b02b84f5bbe7695dc082556a8
#
_cell.length_a   1.000
_cell.length_b   1.000
_cell.length_c   1.000
_cell.angle_alpha   90.00
_cell.angle_beta   90.00
_cell.angle_gamma   90.00
#
_symmetry.space_group_name_H-M   'P 1'
#
loop_
_entity.id
_entity.type
_entity.pdbx_description
1 polymer ?
#
loop_
_entity_poly.entity_id
_entity_poly.type
_entity_poly.pdbx_seq_one_letter_code
_entity_poly.pdbx_strand_id
1 'polypeptide(L)'
;ISDEIREKDGEAAGDAYACEKAAEIVNNTLKRTGTNIIVEGADNIPKDRNFVLIANHQSMLDIFAIVSTLNRPIGFIAKAELKKVPVLRKWMTSIGCVFMDRKDMRQSMQALIDGIKKVKAGDNMCIFPEGTRTDGPMLEFKAGSFKLATKSGAPILPLTIDGSHTILEDNHFWIKKGTVKLTYHPIIETKGMPKDEQNTLAERVQEIVGSALKEEERFGKNKNINS
;
A
#
# COMPACT_ATOMS: atom_id res chain seq x y z
N ILE A 1 -19.39 -16.34 5.00
CA ILE A 1 -19.00 -16.13 6.41
C ILE A 1 -18.77 -14.63 6.67
N SER A 2 -17.80 -13.94 6.01
CA SER A 2 -17.61 -12.50 6.26
C SER A 2 -18.85 -11.65 5.94
N ASP A 3 -19.59 -11.99 4.90
CA ASP A 3 -20.84 -11.32 4.53
C ASP A 3 -21.95 -11.59 5.55
N GLU A 4 -22.06 -12.79 6.08
CA GLU A 4 -22.99 -13.15 7.15
C GLU A 4 -22.67 -12.42 8.47
N ILE A 5 -21.37 -12.22 8.76
CA ILE A 5 -20.93 -11.44 9.93
C ILE A 5 -21.29 -9.97 9.72
N ARG A 6 -21.10 -9.40 8.52
CA ARG A 6 -21.53 -8.04 8.20
C ARG A 6 -23.02 -7.83 8.41
N GLU A 7 -23.83 -8.78 7.96
CA GLU A 7 -25.29 -8.71 8.13
C GLU A 7 -25.72 -8.81 9.60
N LYS A 8 -25.02 -9.62 10.41
CA LYS A 8 -25.38 -9.88 11.80
C LYS A 8 -24.78 -8.87 12.78
N ASP A 9 -23.48 -8.57 12.62
CA ASP A 9 -22.65 -7.87 13.62
C ASP A 9 -22.14 -6.51 13.09
N GLY A 10 -22.50 -6.15 11.84
CA GLY A 10 -22.15 -4.89 11.19
C GLY A 10 -20.89 -4.95 10.32
N GLU A 11 -20.73 -3.92 9.48
CA GLU A 11 -19.63 -3.80 8.49
C GLU A 11 -18.25 -3.95 9.13
N ALA A 12 -18.01 -3.26 10.26
CA ALA A 12 -16.72 -3.28 10.94
C ALA A 12 -16.30 -4.68 11.42
N ALA A 13 -17.26 -5.47 11.91
CA ALA A 13 -17.00 -6.83 12.37
C ALA A 13 -16.66 -7.77 11.18
N GLY A 14 -17.38 -7.62 10.07
CA GLY A 14 -17.11 -8.37 8.85
C GLY A 14 -15.76 -8.04 8.23
N ASP A 15 -15.37 -6.77 8.25
CA ASP A 15 -14.07 -6.30 7.77
C ASP A 15 -12.91 -6.77 8.66
N ALA A 16 -13.08 -6.74 9.97
CA ALA A 16 -12.09 -7.28 10.92
C ALA A 16 -11.88 -8.78 10.70
N TYR A 17 -12.96 -9.56 10.56
CA TYR A 17 -12.87 -10.99 10.25
C TYR A 17 -12.18 -11.26 8.90
N ALA A 18 -12.54 -10.51 7.85
CA ALA A 18 -11.91 -10.66 6.54
C ALA A 18 -10.40 -10.35 6.59
N CYS A 19 -10.01 -9.32 7.34
CA CYS A 19 -8.62 -8.95 7.56
C CYS A 19 -7.85 -10.04 8.32
N GLU A 20 -8.41 -10.56 9.42
CA GLU A 20 -7.80 -11.65 10.19
C GLU A 20 -7.56 -12.89 9.32
N LYS A 21 -8.56 -13.30 8.53
CA LYS A 21 -8.43 -14.45 7.63
C LYS A 21 -7.45 -14.19 6.48
N ALA A 22 -7.41 -12.98 5.95
CA ALA A 22 -6.40 -12.59 4.98
C ALA A 22 -4.99 -12.67 5.56
N ALA A 23 -4.77 -12.13 6.76
CA ALA A 23 -3.49 -12.19 7.45
C ALA A 23 -3.06 -13.64 7.76
N GLU A 24 -3.98 -14.50 8.19
CA GLU A 24 -3.72 -15.94 8.44
C GLU A 24 -3.24 -16.64 7.16
N ILE A 25 -3.95 -16.46 6.04
CA ILE A 25 -3.59 -17.05 4.75
C ILE A 25 -2.23 -16.53 4.28
N VAL A 26 -2.01 -15.24 4.39
CA VAL A 26 -0.76 -14.58 4.00
C VAL A 26 0.40 -15.11 4.84
N ASN A 27 0.28 -15.13 6.17
CA ASN A 27 1.31 -15.61 7.08
C ASN A 27 1.66 -17.09 6.83
N ASN A 28 0.65 -17.92 6.59
CA ASN A 28 0.86 -19.33 6.24
C ASN A 28 1.59 -19.47 4.88
N THR A 29 1.27 -18.61 3.90
CA THR A 29 1.93 -18.60 2.60
C THR A 29 3.39 -18.18 2.73
N LEU A 30 3.67 -17.06 3.42
CA LEU A 30 5.03 -16.58 3.66
C LEU A 30 5.88 -17.63 4.39
N LYS A 31 5.32 -18.26 5.43
CA LYS A 31 5.99 -19.32 6.15
C LYS A 31 6.32 -20.53 5.29
N ARG A 32 5.36 -20.99 4.45
CA ARG A 32 5.56 -22.14 3.54
C ARG A 32 6.59 -21.87 2.44
N THR A 33 6.67 -20.64 1.99
CA THR A 33 7.64 -20.22 0.96
C THR A 33 9.02 -19.90 1.54
N GLY A 34 9.16 -19.90 2.86
CA GLY A 34 10.41 -19.54 3.55
C GLY A 34 10.73 -18.05 3.45
N THR A 35 9.73 -17.21 3.20
CA THR A 35 9.87 -15.76 3.20
C THR A 35 9.91 -15.25 4.64
N ASN A 36 11.00 -14.58 5.00
CA ASN A 36 11.16 -13.92 6.30
C ASN A 36 10.77 -12.45 6.19
N ILE A 37 10.01 -11.93 7.16
CA ILE A 37 9.66 -10.52 7.24
C ILE A 37 10.38 -9.90 8.44
N ILE A 38 11.16 -8.85 8.18
CA ILE A 38 11.79 -8.01 9.19
C ILE A 38 11.04 -6.70 9.26
N VAL A 39 10.64 -6.28 10.45
CA VAL A 39 9.91 -5.03 10.67
C VAL A 39 10.73 -4.10 11.55
N GLU A 40 10.94 -2.88 11.07
CA GLU A 40 11.51 -1.78 11.82
C GLU A 40 10.49 -0.64 11.98
N GLY A 41 10.55 0.10 13.07
CA GLY A 41 9.68 1.24 13.31
C GLY A 41 8.21 0.89 13.54
N ALA A 42 7.88 -0.32 13.99
CA ALA A 42 6.50 -0.74 14.25
C ALA A 42 5.75 0.21 15.22
N ASP A 43 6.47 0.88 16.12
CA ASP A 43 5.90 1.85 17.05
C ASP A 43 5.39 3.13 16.38
N ASN A 44 5.78 3.39 15.13
CA ASN A 44 5.27 4.50 14.33
C ASN A 44 3.86 4.23 13.77
N ILE A 45 3.36 2.98 13.83
CA ILE A 45 2.02 2.64 13.35
C ILE A 45 0.99 3.19 14.34
N PRO A 46 0.10 4.13 13.92
CA PRO A 46 -0.92 4.68 14.79
C PRO A 46 -1.87 3.58 15.31
N LYS A 47 -2.14 3.56 16.63
CA LYS A 47 -2.99 2.53 17.27
C LYS A 47 -4.44 2.97 17.40
N ASP A 48 -4.68 4.24 17.54
CA ASP A 48 -5.94 4.89 17.95
C ASP A 48 -6.66 5.63 16.82
N ARG A 49 -6.04 5.74 15.66
CA ARG A 49 -6.61 6.44 14.48
C ARG A 49 -6.23 5.74 13.18
N ASN A 50 -6.95 6.08 12.11
CA ASN A 50 -6.64 5.63 10.77
C ASN A 50 -5.54 6.48 10.12
N PHE A 51 -5.00 5.97 9.02
CA PHE A 51 -3.91 6.58 8.27
C PHE A 51 -3.95 6.21 6.78
N VAL A 52 -3.21 6.96 5.98
CA VAL A 52 -2.88 6.60 4.61
C VAL A 52 -1.44 6.06 4.58
N LEU A 53 -1.28 4.78 4.27
CA LEU A 53 0.02 4.15 4.08
C LEU A 53 0.55 4.51 2.70
N ILE A 54 1.75 5.06 2.62
CA ILE A 54 2.43 5.40 1.37
C ILE A 54 3.76 4.65 1.32
N ALA A 55 3.92 3.79 0.31
CA ALA A 55 5.08 2.93 0.17
C ALA A 55 5.62 2.92 -1.26
N ASN A 56 6.90 2.58 -1.43
CA ASN A 56 7.46 2.16 -2.71
C ASN A 56 6.88 0.79 -3.11
N HIS A 57 6.98 0.42 -4.38
CA HIS A 57 6.36 -0.80 -4.91
C HIS A 57 7.33 -1.62 -5.75
N GLN A 58 7.83 -2.71 -5.19
CA GLN A 58 8.79 -3.61 -5.83
C GLN A 58 8.13 -4.89 -6.35
N SER A 59 7.12 -5.41 -5.63
CA SER A 59 6.60 -6.76 -5.86
C SER A 59 5.11 -6.90 -5.56
N MET A 60 4.49 -7.95 -6.08
CA MET A 60 3.17 -8.39 -5.57
C MET A 60 3.24 -8.84 -4.12
N LEU A 61 4.40 -9.28 -3.65
CA LEU A 61 4.62 -9.67 -2.24
C LEU A 61 4.51 -8.49 -1.27
N ASP A 62 4.63 -7.24 -1.74
CA ASP A 62 4.50 -6.05 -0.90
C ASP A 62 3.14 -6.02 -0.17
N ILE A 63 2.07 -6.38 -0.89
CA ILE A 63 0.72 -6.43 -0.31
C ILE A 63 0.66 -7.47 0.81
N PHE A 64 1.27 -8.64 0.60
CA PHE A 64 1.32 -9.70 1.60
C PHE A 64 2.15 -9.29 2.81
N ALA A 65 3.31 -8.67 2.59
CA ALA A 65 4.17 -8.17 3.65
C ALA A 65 3.44 -7.10 4.50
N ILE A 66 2.75 -6.14 3.87
CA ILE A 66 1.95 -5.13 4.56
C ILE A 66 0.84 -5.78 5.40
N VAL A 67 0.03 -6.67 4.79
CA VAL A 67 -1.09 -7.32 5.49
C VAL A 67 -0.61 -8.17 6.66
N SER A 68 0.55 -8.84 6.52
CA SER A 68 1.12 -9.69 7.58
C SER A 68 1.58 -8.92 8.82
N THR A 69 1.87 -7.63 8.68
CA THR A 69 2.54 -6.84 9.75
C THR A 69 1.63 -5.79 10.40
N LEU A 70 0.58 -5.33 9.73
CA LEU A 70 -0.27 -4.24 10.24
C LEU A 70 -1.25 -4.67 11.32
N ASN A 71 -1.67 -5.94 11.38
CA ASN A 71 -2.69 -6.46 12.32
C ASN A 71 -3.99 -5.64 12.38
N ARG A 72 -4.35 -4.98 11.29
CA ARG A 72 -5.58 -4.18 11.17
C ARG A 72 -6.02 -4.06 9.71
N PRO A 73 -7.33 -3.85 9.45
CA PRO A 73 -7.85 -3.71 8.09
C PRO A 73 -7.16 -2.59 7.33
N ILE A 74 -6.79 -2.87 6.08
CA ILE A 74 -6.24 -1.89 5.15
C ILE A 74 -6.70 -2.20 3.72
N GLY A 75 -7.31 -1.22 3.06
CA GLY A 75 -7.63 -1.27 1.66
C GLY A 75 -6.47 -0.78 0.79
N PHE A 76 -6.48 -1.12 -0.49
CA PHE A 76 -5.44 -0.72 -1.45
C PHE A 76 -6.07 0.01 -2.65
N ILE A 77 -5.36 1.01 -3.18
CA ILE A 77 -5.65 1.53 -4.52
C ILE A 77 -5.06 0.56 -5.54
N ALA A 78 -5.92 -0.21 -6.17
CA ALA A 78 -5.55 -1.34 -7.00
C ALA A 78 -5.87 -1.11 -8.48
N LYS A 79 -5.18 -1.82 -9.37
CA LYS A 79 -5.37 -1.73 -10.82
C LYS A 79 -6.74 -2.30 -11.22
N ALA A 80 -7.50 -1.57 -12.08
CA ALA A 80 -8.85 -1.94 -12.47
C ALA A 80 -8.95 -3.31 -13.17
N GLU A 81 -7.92 -3.71 -13.89
CA GLU A 81 -7.88 -5.01 -14.58
C GLU A 81 -8.01 -6.21 -13.63
N LEU A 82 -7.63 -6.05 -12.36
CA LEU A 82 -7.77 -7.10 -11.35
C LEU A 82 -9.24 -7.45 -11.06
N LYS A 83 -10.18 -6.54 -11.36
CA LYS A 83 -11.63 -6.82 -11.30
C LYS A 83 -12.08 -7.96 -12.24
N LYS A 84 -11.31 -8.22 -13.31
CA LYS A 84 -11.66 -9.26 -14.30
C LYS A 84 -11.50 -10.67 -13.75
N VAL A 85 -10.77 -10.84 -12.64
CA VAL A 85 -10.61 -12.13 -11.96
C VAL A 85 -11.61 -12.21 -10.80
N PRO A 86 -12.71 -13.00 -10.92
CA PRO A 86 -13.83 -12.96 -9.97
C PRO A 86 -13.44 -13.22 -8.52
N VAL A 87 -12.59 -14.22 -8.28
CA VAL A 87 -12.13 -14.58 -6.93
C VAL A 87 -11.31 -13.44 -6.32
N LEU A 88 -10.38 -12.89 -7.10
CA LEU A 88 -9.51 -11.80 -6.66
C LEU A 88 -10.34 -10.51 -6.42
N ARG A 89 -11.28 -10.22 -7.31
CA ARG A 89 -12.21 -9.10 -7.14
C ARG A 89 -12.98 -9.21 -5.82
N LYS A 90 -13.59 -10.38 -5.53
CA LYS A 90 -14.37 -10.59 -4.32
C LYS A 90 -13.50 -10.37 -3.09
N TRP A 91 -12.33 -10.98 -3.05
CA TRP A 91 -11.38 -10.85 -1.94
C TRP A 91 -10.90 -9.39 -1.75
N MET A 92 -10.46 -8.74 -2.82
CA MET A 92 -9.99 -7.34 -2.76
C MET A 92 -11.10 -6.38 -2.34
N THR A 93 -12.33 -6.60 -2.79
CA THR A 93 -13.48 -5.80 -2.34
C THR A 93 -13.74 -6.00 -0.85
N SER A 94 -13.65 -7.24 -0.35
CA SER A 94 -13.90 -7.53 1.07
C SER A 94 -12.86 -6.94 2.03
N ILE A 95 -11.65 -6.66 1.58
CA ILE A 95 -10.62 -5.94 2.35
C ILE A 95 -10.61 -4.42 2.07
N GLY A 96 -11.65 -3.89 1.42
CA GLY A 96 -11.82 -2.45 1.23
C GLY A 96 -11.03 -1.83 0.08
N CYS A 97 -10.49 -2.62 -0.86
CA CYS A 97 -9.76 -2.08 -2.01
C CYS A 97 -10.62 -1.21 -2.92
N VAL A 98 -10.03 -0.17 -3.47
CA VAL A 98 -10.60 0.70 -4.50
C VAL A 98 -9.85 0.46 -5.82
N PHE A 99 -10.60 0.20 -6.89
CA PHE A 99 -10.01 -0.10 -8.18
C PHE A 99 -9.93 1.15 -9.05
N MET A 100 -8.74 1.42 -9.58
CA MET A 100 -8.41 2.59 -10.37
C MET A 100 -7.97 2.18 -11.79
N ASP A 101 -8.62 2.73 -12.81
CA ASP A 101 -8.12 2.68 -14.17
C ASP A 101 -7.24 3.90 -14.44
N ARG A 102 -5.92 3.67 -14.50
CA ARG A 102 -4.93 4.74 -14.66
C ARG A 102 -4.89 5.32 -16.08
N LYS A 103 -5.53 4.66 -17.05
CA LYS A 103 -5.64 5.13 -18.43
C LYS A 103 -6.85 6.05 -18.63
N ASP A 104 -7.85 5.95 -17.75
CA ASP A 104 -9.04 6.79 -17.76
C ASP A 104 -8.97 7.81 -16.60
N MET A 105 -8.81 9.09 -16.97
CA MET A 105 -8.70 10.19 -16.00
C MET A 105 -9.97 10.31 -15.12
N ARG A 106 -11.16 10.08 -15.69
CA ARG A 106 -12.42 10.15 -14.93
C ARG A 106 -12.52 9.03 -13.91
N GLN A 107 -12.21 7.80 -14.32
CA GLN A 107 -12.23 6.66 -13.43
C GLN A 107 -11.14 6.78 -12.35
N SER A 108 -9.96 7.29 -12.69
CA SER A 108 -8.91 7.57 -11.72
C SER A 108 -9.34 8.60 -10.69
N MET A 109 -10.01 9.67 -11.12
CA MET A 109 -10.54 10.70 -10.21
C MET A 109 -11.64 10.13 -9.31
N GLN A 110 -12.57 9.33 -9.86
CA GLN A 110 -13.62 8.69 -9.07
C GLN A 110 -13.05 7.73 -8.03
N ALA A 111 -12.09 6.90 -8.41
CA ALA A 111 -11.40 6.01 -7.48
C ALA A 111 -10.72 6.77 -6.33
N LEU A 112 -10.09 7.91 -6.64
CA LEU A 112 -9.50 8.77 -5.62
C LEU A 112 -10.57 9.32 -4.66
N ILE A 113 -11.70 9.79 -5.18
CA ILE A 113 -12.83 10.29 -4.38
C ILE A 113 -13.37 9.17 -3.48
N ASP A 114 -13.54 7.96 -3.99
CA ASP A 114 -14.03 6.82 -3.23
C ASP A 114 -13.04 6.41 -2.13
N GLY A 115 -11.73 6.42 -2.43
CA GLY A 115 -10.70 6.22 -1.43
C GLY A 115 -10.73 7.29 -0.32
N ILE A 116 -10.87 8.58 -0.68
CA ILE A 116 -10.99 9.68 0.29
C ILE A 116 -12.21 9.48 1.21
N LYS A 117 -13.36 9.05 0.65
CA LYS A 117 -14.58 8.76 1.45
C LYS A 117 -14.32 7.65 2.46
N LYS A 118 -13.66 6.57 2.05
CA LYS A 118 -13.28 5.46 2.92
C LYS A 118 -12.36 5.92 4.05
N VAL A 119 -11.32 6.67 3.74
CA VAL A 119 -10.42 7.20 4.77
C VAL A 119 -11.15 8.13 5.74
N LYS A 120 -12.08 8.98 5.25
CA LYS A 120 -12.91 9.83 6.11
C LYS A 120 -13.88 9.03 6.99
N ALA A 121 -14.29 7.85 6.55
CA ALA A 121 -15.12 6.93 7.33
C ALA A 121 -14.34 6.15 8.40
N GLY A 122 -13.00 6.28 8.43
CA GLY A 122 -12.15 5.63 9.43
C GLY A 122 -11.31 4.47 8.89
N ASP A 123 -11.41 4.14 7.59
CA ASP A 123 -10.63 3.07 6.98
C ASP A 123 -9.15 3.47 6.83
N ASN A 124 -8.24 2.49 6.93
CA ASN A 124 -6.87 2.65 6.48
C ASN A 124 -6.80 2.35 4.98
N MET A 125 -6.00 3.12 4.26
CA MET A 125 -5.78 2.91 2.83
C MET A 125 -4.30 2.92 2.50
N CYS A 126 -3.87 2.01 1.64
CA CYS A 126 -2.53 1.98 1.08
C CYS A 126 -2.52 2.46 -0.37
N ILE A 127 -1.54 3.28 -0.72
CA ILE A 127 -1.28 3.68 -2.10
C ILE A 127 0.21 3.61 -2.40
N PHE A 128 0.53 3.09 -3.58
CA PHE A 128 1.87 3.08 -4.15
C PHE A 128 1.98 4.22 -5.16
N PRO A 129 2.59 5.36 -4.80
CA PRO A 129 2.54 6.58 -5.62
C PRO A 129 3.34 6.49 -6.92
N GLU A 130 4.24 5.53 -7.05
CA GLU A 130 4.92 5.20 -8.31
C GLU A 130 3.94 4.82 -9.42
N GLY A 131 2.83 4.22 -9.06
CA GLY A 131 1.80 3.80 -9.98
C GLY A 131 2.10 2.51 -10.74
N THR A 132 3.25 1.93 -10.57
CA THR A 132 3.65 0.62 -11.10
C THR A 132 4.70 0.00 -10.18
N ARG A 133 4.98 -1.28 -10.35
CA ARG A 133 6.10 -1.96 -9.70
C ARG A 133 7.39 -1.67 -10.45
N THR A 134 8.50 -1.69 -9.72
CA THR A 134 9.86 -1.63 -10.27
C THR A 134 10.73 -2.68 -9.60
N ASP A 135 11.51 -3.38 -10.38
CA ASP A 135 12.57 -4.31 -9.97
C ASP A 135 13.95 -3.62 -9.89
N GLY A 136 13.96 -2.31 -10.01
CA GLY A 136 15.12 -1.44 -9.94
C GLY A 136 14.90 -0.25 -9.02
N PRO A 137 15.57 0.86 -9.28
CA PRO A 137 15.42 2.06 -8.49
C PRO A 137 13.99 2.54 -8.40
N MET A 138 13.62 3.10 -7.24
CA MET A 138 12.30 3.68 -6.96
C MET A 138 11.96 4.77 -7.99
N LEU A 139 10.73 4.73 -8.49
CA LEU A 139 10.23 5.73 -9.45
C LEU A 139 9.74 6.98 -8.71
N GLU A 140 9.59 8.06 -9.47
CA GLU A 140 9.06 9.32 -8.96
C GLU A 140 7.64 9.16 -8.37
N PHE A 141 7.43 9.71 -7.19
CA PHE A 141 6.15 9.69 -6.50
C PHE A 141 5.18 10.71 -7.10
N LYS A 142 4.07 10.23 -7.63
CA LYS A 142 3.03 11.06 -8.26
C LYS A 142 2.30 11.91 -7.21
N ALA A 143 2.44 13.22 -7.27
CA ALA A 143 1.81 14.16 -6.33
C ALA A 143 0.28 13.96 -6.18
N GLY A 144 -0.40 13.49 -7.24
CA GLY A 144 -1.83 13.19 -7.20
C GLY A 144 -2.22 12.13 -6.18
N SER A 145 -1.33 11.19 -5.85
CA SER A 145 -1.55 10.12 -4.87
C SER A 145 -1.72 10.67 -3.45
N PHE A 146 -1.07 11.77 -3.14
CA PHE A 146 -1.09 12.40 -1.82
C PHE A 146 -2.41 13.09 -1.49
N LYS A 147 -3.26 13.35 -2.50
CA LYS A 147 -4.61 13.85 -2.30
C LYS A 147 -5.47 12.91 -1.46
N LEU A 148 -5.15 11.61 -1.44
CA LEU A 148 -5.83 10.65 -0.57
C LEU A 148 -5.72 11.05 0.91
N ALA A 149 -4.54 11.43 1.35
CA ALA A 149 -4.28 11.89 2.72
C ALA A 149 -4.70 13.35 2.93
N THR A 150 -4.22 14.28 2.10
CA THR A 150 -4.46 15.72 2.32
C THR A 150 -5.92 16.13 2.21
N LYS A 151 -6.75 15.43 1.41
CA LYS A 151 -8.20 15.69 1.28
C LYS A 151 -9.04 14.94 2.31
N SER A 152 -8.53 13.86 2.86
CA SER A 152 -9.18 13.18 4.00
C SER A 152 -8.80 13.80 5.34
N GLY A 153 -7.61 14.40 5.46
CA GLY A 153 -7.03 14.91 6.69
C GLY A 153 -6.42 13.82 7.57
N ALA A 154 -6.30 12.59 7.05
CA ALA A 154 -5.64 11.50 7.75
C ALA A 154 -4.11 11.62 7.65
N PRO A 155 -3.35 11.25 8.70
CA PRO A 155 -1.91 11.26 8.63
C PRO A 155 -1.39 10.28 7.58
N ILE A 156 -0.23 10.58 7.02
CA ILE A 156 0.54 9.66 6.18
C ILE A 156 1.43 8.82 7.09
N LEU A 157 1.42 7.50 6.89
CA LEU A 157 2.41 6.58 7.43
C LEU A 157 3.33 6.17 6.27
N PRO A 158 4.55 6.72 6.16
CA PRO A 158 5.49 6.31 5.13
C PRO A 158 6.04 4.92 5.46
N LEU A 159 6.18 4.08 4.44
CA LEU A 159 6.72 2.72 4.55
C LEU A 159 7.75 2.47 3.47
N THR A 160 8.92 2.00 3.84
CA THR A 160 9.90 1.43 2.92
C THR A 160 9.76 -0.08 2.87
N ILE A 161 9.73 -0.63 1.65
CA ILE A 161 9.75 -2.06 1.38
C ILE A 161 11.02 -2.38 0.62
N ASP A 162 11.83 -3.29 1.14
CA ASP A 162 13.11 -3.68 0.55
C ASP A 162 13.19 -5.19 0.38
N GLY A 163 13.68 -5.64 -0.78
CA GLY A 163 14.01 -7.02 -1.10
C GLY A 163 12.85 -7.90 -1.58
N SER A 164 11.63 -7.40 -1.69
CA SER A 164 10.47 -8.22 -2.11
C SER A 164 10.56 -8.72 -3.56
N HIS A 165 11.11 -7.92 -4.50
CA HIS A 165 11.27 -8.30 -5.91
C HIS A 165 12.20 -9.49 -6.07
N THR A 166 13.25 -9.59 -5.25
CA THR A 166 14.24 -10.68 -5.32
C THR A 166 13.65 -12.05 -5.02
N ILE A 167 12.49 -12.08 -4.36
CA ILE A 167 11.81 -13.32 -3.96
C ILE A 167 10.88 -13.82 -5.06
N LEU A 168 10.24 -12.94 -5.82
CA LEU A 168 9.20 -13.31 -6.78
C LEU A 168 9.53 -12.90 -8.21
N GLU A 169 9.65 -11.60 -8.49
CA GLU A 169 9.76 -11.08 -9.86
C GLU A 169 11.08 -11.50 -10.53
N ASP A 170 12.21 -11.39 -9.85
CA ASP A 170 13.53 -11.80 -10.36
C ASP A 170 13.63 -13.31 -10.60
N ASN A 171 12.65 -14.07 -10.10
CA ASN A 171 12.61 -15.52 -10.24
C ASN A 171 11.48 -15.99 -11.17
N HIS A 172 11.10 -15.18 -12.15
CA HIS A 172 10.03 -15.53 -13.11
C HIS A 172 8.72 -15.95 -12.42
N PHE A 173 8.36 -15.28 -11.33
CA PHE A 173 7.19 -15.56 -10.47
C PHE A 173 7.24 -16.91 -9.72
N TRP A 174 8.40 -17.57 -9.64
CA TRP A 174 8.64 -18.66 -8.70
C TRP A 174 9.15 -18.09 -7.38
N ILE A 175 8.41 -18.35 -6.30
CA ILE A 175 8.79 -17.81 -4.98
C ILE A 175 10.06 -18.51 -4.49
N LYS A 176 11.12 -17.75 -4.27
CA LYS A 176 12.35 -18.20 -3.59
C LYS A 176 12.32 -17.79 -2.14
N LYS A 177 13.00 -18.60 -1.31
CA LYS A 177 13.28 -18.21 0.08
C LYS A 177 14.07 -16.90 0.11
N GLY A 178 13.65 -15.96 0.95
CA GLY A 178 14.30 -14.66 1.06
C GLY A 178 13.77 -13.83 2.23
N THR A 179 14.25 -12.60 2.32
CA THR A 179 13.85 -11.66 3.37
C THR A 179 13.29 -10.40 2.75
N VAL A 180 12.14 -9.96 3.24
CA VAL A 180 11.57 -8.64 2.98
C VAL A 180 11.71 -7.81 4.24
N LYS A 181 12.28 -6.62 4.11
CA LYS A 181 12.38 -5.66 5.19
C LYS A 181 11.34 -4.56 5.02
N LEU A 182 10.58 -4.31 6.08
CA LEU A 182 9.60 -3.23 6.17
C LEU A 182 10.08 -2.21 7.21
N THR A 183 10.26 -0.96 6.78
CA THR A 183 10.62 0.13 7.69
C THR A 183 9.48 1.14 7.74
N TYR A 184 8.72 1.17 8.83
CA TYR A 184 7.69 2.16 9.10
C TYR A 184 8.33 3.44 9.64
N HIS A 185 8.15 4.55 8.93
CA HIS A 185 8.70 5.85 9.33
C HIS A 185 7.73 6.64 10.20
N PRO A 186 8.21 7.69 10.89
CA PRO A 186 7.33 8.59 11.64
C PRO A 186 6.20 9.15 10.77
N ILE A 187 5.02 9.27 11.35
CA ILE A 187 3.84 9.80 10.65
C ILE A 187 4.02 11.27 10.26
N ILE A 188 3.33 11.65 9.19
CA ILE A 188 3.27 13.03 8.72
C ILE A 188 1.82 13.49 8.81
N GLU A 189 1.55 14.52 9.62
CA GLU A 189 0.22 15.11 9.74
C GLU A 189 -0.16 15.86 8.47
N THR A 190 -1.39 15.66 8.00
CA THR A 190 -1.89 16.33 6.79
C THR A 190 -3.06 17.26 7.07
N LYS A 191 -3.69 17.13 8.25
CA LYS A 191 -4.84 17.97 8.63
C LYS A 191 -4.38 19.42 8.80
N GLY A 192 -4.95 20.33 7.99
CA GLY A 192 -4.57 21.74 8.03
C GLY A 192 -3.23 22.08 7.37
N MET A 193 -2.58 21.14 6.70
CA MET A 193 -1.31 21.35 6.02
C MET A 193 -1.41 22.48 4.99
N PRO A 194 -0.52 23.51 5.03
CA PRO A 194 -0.47 24.60 4.06
C PRO A 194 -0.24 24.11 2.63
N LYS A 195 -0.69 24.89 1.64
CA LYS A 195 -0.58 24.49 0.22
C LYS A 195 0.87 24.35 -0.26
N ASP A 196 1.75 25.18 0.21
CA ASP A 196 3.19 25.14 -0.09
C ASP A 196 3.80 23.83 0.40
N GLU A 197 3.50 23.40 1.62
CA GLU A 197 3.92 22.08 2.12
C GLU A 197 3.30 20.92 1.35
N GLN A 198 2.03 21.05 0.90
CA GLN A 198 1.40 20.03 0.06
C GLN A 198 2.09 19.86 -1.29
N ASN A 199 2.67 20.93 -1.84
CA ASN A 199 3.35 20.90 -3.14
C ASN A 199 4.66 20.09 -3.10
N THR A 200 5.38 20.12 -1.99
CA THR A 200 6.66 19.40 -1.79
C THR A 200 6.47 18.05 -1.07
N LEU A 201 5.23 17.72 -0.69
CA LEU A 201 4.94 16.53 0.12
C LEU A 201 5.35 15.22 -0.57
N ALA A 202 5.18 15.13 -1.89
CA ALA A 202 5.56 13.95 -2.65
C ALA A 202 7.07 13.70 -2.61
N GLU A 203 7.86 14.72 -2.87
CA GLU A 203 9.31 14.66 -2.81
C GLU A 203 9.80 14.32 -1.39
N ARG A 204 9.26 15.02 -0.39
CA ARG A 204 9.60 14.78 1.02
C ARG A 204 9.32 13.33 1.46
N VAL A 205 8.15 12.79 1.09
CA VAL A 205 7.82 11.40 1.44
C VAL A 205 8.67 10.42 0.65
N GLN A 206 8.96 10.72 -0.61
CA GLN A 206 9.86 9.91 -1.43
C GLN A 206 11.26 9.83 -0.83
N GLU A 207 11.82 10.94 -0.34
CA GLU A 207 13.11 10.97 0.36
C GLU A 207 13.07 10.13 1.64
N ILE A 208 12.00 10.26 2.44
CA ILE A 208 11.82 9.46 3.67
C ILE A 208 11.78 7.97 3.34
N VAL A 209 10.95 7.57 2.37
CA VAL A 209 10.84 6.16 1.96
C VAL A 209 12.18 5.67 1.38
N GLY A 210 12.84 6.46 0.55
CA GLY A 210 14.14 6.14 -0.04
C GLY A 210 15.27 6.02 0.99
N SER A 211 15.16 6.70 2.14
CA SER A 211 16.23 6.74 3.14
C SER A 211 16.61 5.36 3.72
N ALA A 212 15.67 4.42 3.73
CA ALA A 212 15.89 3.05 4.23
C ALA A 212 16.18 2.02 3.11
N LEU A 213 16.23 2.44 1.84
CA LEU A 213 16.70 1.64 0.72
C LEU A 213 18.21 1.78 0.54
N LYS A 214 18.81 0.83 -0.15
CA LYS A 214 20.20 0.93 -0.61
C LYS A 214 20.33 2.08 -1.61
N GLU A 215 21.51 2.68 -1.71
CA GLU A 215 21.74 3.86 -2.55
C GLU A 215 21.38 3.63 -4.03
N GLU A 216 21.69 2.44 -4.55
CA GLU A 216 21.35 2.01 -5.91
C GLU A 216 19.86 1.87 -6.19
N GLU A 217 19.04 1.67 -5.15
CA GLU A 217 17.58 1.50 -5.22
C GLU A 217 16.82 2.79 -4.95
N ARG A 218 17.47 3.84 -4.42
CA ARG A 218 16.80 5.09 -3.99
C ARG A 218 16.26 5.90 -5.16
N PHE A 219 17.07 6.09 -6.20
CA PHE A 219 16.71 6.96 -7.33
C PHE A 219 17.13 6.33 -8.65
N GLY A 220 16.19 6.08 -9.52
CA GLY A 220 16.48 5.76 -10.91
C GLY A 220 17.17 6.95 -11.57
N LYS A 221 18.42 6.78 -11.99
CA LYS A 221 18.96 7.69 -13.03
C LYS A 221 17.97 7.62 -14.18
N ASN A 222 17.36 8.77 -14.54
CA ASN A 222 16.53 8.88 -15.74
C ASN A 222 17.22 8.16 -16.88
N LYS A 223 16.80 6.92 -17.17
CA LYS A 223 17.09 6.34 -18.47
C LYS A 223 16.28 7.19 -19.44
N ASN A 224 16.98 8.06 -20.16
CA ASN A 224 16.45 8.83 -21.27
C ASN A 224 15.49 7.90 -22.05
N ILE A 225 14.21 8.25 -22.01
CA ILE A 225 13.21 7.75 -22.95
C ILE A 225 13.51 8.46 -24.27
N ASN A 226 14.53 7.96 -24.97
CA ASN A 226 14.82 8.28 -26.35
C ASN A 226 15.37 6.98 -26.99
N SER A 227 14.47 6.17 -27.48
CA SER A 227 14.63 5.34 -28.68
C SER A 227 13.30 4.63 -28.98
#